data_9b2009df484f6fbc37f86b58cd56078e
#
_entry.id   9b2009df484f6fbc37f86b58cd56078e
#
_cell.length_a   1.000
_cell.length_b   1.000
_cell.length_c   1.000
_cell.angle_alpha   90.00
_cell.angle_beta   90.00
_cell.angle_gamma   90.00
#
_symmetry.space_group_name_H-M   'P 1'
#
loop_
_entity.id
_entity.type
_entity.pdbx_description
1 polymer ?
#
loop_
_entity_poly.entity_id
_entity_poly.type
_entity_poly.pdbx_seq_one_letter_code
_entity_poly.pdbx_strand_id
1 'polypeptide(L)'
;IERPAFVQGRSFRENLKGKTPPDWRKSVYYRYWLHDPIRPAHFGIRNERYKLAFFYGQPLDKTGTVKKVTEPAWEFYDLQKDPAENKNLYGDAGYAEIIDRMKTDLLKIKAEAGDDDGIYPEMEEVLNRYYWK
;
A
#
# COMPACT_ATOMS: atom_id res chain seq x y z
N ILE A 1 6.89 19.07 24.35
CA ILE A 1 6.97 19.78 23.06
C ILE A 1 5.70 19.44 22.30
N GLU A 2 4.96 20.46 21.90
CA GLU A 2 3.76 20.32 21.08
C GLU A 2 4.14 19.83 19.68
N ARG A 3 3.35 18.87 19.14
CA ARG A 3 3.59 18.32 17.82
C ARG A 3 3.15 19.33 16.75
N PRO A 4 4.01 19.70 15.78
CA PRO A 4 3.60 20.55 14.68
C PRO A 4 2.45 19.93 13.88
N ALA A 5 1.49 20.74 13.41
CA ALA A 5 0.27 20.28 12.75
C ALA A 5 0.53 19.48 11.46
N PHE A 6 1.63 19.75 10.75
CA PHE A 6 2.01 19.04 9.53
C PHE A 6 2.63 17.65 9.74
N VAL A 7 2.94 17.28 11.00
CA VAL A 7 3.54 15.98 11.32
C VAL A 7 2.44 14.93 11.46
N GLN A 8 2.40 13.96 10.55
CA GLN A 8 1.43 12.85 10.57
C GLN A 8 1.81 11.73 11.56
N GLY A 9 3.10 11.61 11.89
CA GLY A 9 3.59 10.62 12.84
C GLY A 9 3.06 10.84 14.26
N ARG A 10 2.94 9.80 15.05
CA ARG A 10 2.61 9.87 16.49
C ARG A 10 3.72 9.25 17.32
N SER A 11 3.85 9.72 18.57
CA SER A 11 4.84 9.20 19.50
C SER A 11 4.60 7.72 19.80
N PHE A 12 5.66 6.92 19.69
CA PHE A 12 5.67 5.50 20.06
C PHE A 12 6.30 5.25 21.45
N ARG A 13 6.41 6.31 22.27
CA ARG A 13 7.02 6.24 23.61
C ARG A 13 6.40 5.17 24.50
N GLU A 14 5.06 5.04 24.49
CA GLU A 14 4.38 4.05 25.33
C GLU A 14 4.62 2.62 24.82
N ASN A 15 4.75 2.43 23.51
CA ASN A 15 5.13 1.14 22.93
C ASN A 15 6.53 0.70 23.41
N LEU A 16 7.48 1.63 23.53
CA LEU A 16 8.82 1.33 24.08
C LEU A 16 8.79 0.89 25.56
N LYS A 17 7.73 1.25 26.28
CA LYS A 17 7.49 0.80 27.66
C LYS A 17 6.67 -0.49 27.74
N GLY A 18 6.41 -1.15 26.62
CA GLY A 18 5.56 -2.34 26.55
C GLY A 18 4.06 -2.06 26.65
N LYS A 19 3.62 -0.80 26.49
CA LYS A 19 2.21 -0.38 26.59
C LYS A 19 1.74 0.11 25.23
N THR A 20 1.10 -0.74 24.45
CA THR A 20 0.49 -0.33 23.19
C THR A 20 -0.83 0.38 23.45
N PRO A 21 -0.98 1.67 23.07
CA PRO A 21 -2.26 2.36 23.18
C PRO A 21 -3.37 1.63 22.42
N PRO A 22 -4.63 1.57 22.92
CA PRO A 22 -5.72 0.83 22.28
C PRO A 22 -6.08 1.37 20.90
N ASP A 23 -5.82 2.65 20.66
CA ASP A 23 -6.01 3.34 19.38
C ASP A 23 -4.74 3.34 18.48
N TRP A 24 -3.77 2.49 18.80
CA TRP A 24 -2.57 2.38 17.97
C TRP A 24 -2.92 1.87 16.57
N ARG A 25 -2.23 2.41 15.55
CA ARG A 25 -2.45 2.00 14.17
C ARG A 25 -2.25 0.48 14.01
N LYS A 26 -3.19 -0.17 13.32
CA LYS A 26 -3.14 -1.62 13.01
C LYS A 26 -2.56 -1.90 11.64
N SER A 27 -2.47 -0.87 10.80
CA SER A 27 -1.96 -0.99 9.45
C SER A 27 -1.10 0.22 9.10
N VAL A 28 -0.21 0.04 8.15
CA VAL A 28 0.60 1.11 7.56
C VAL A 28 0.37 1.16 6.06
N TYR A 29 0.25 2.38 5.53
CA TYR A 29 0.25 2.69 4.11
C TYR A 29 1.67 2.99 3.66
N TYR A 30 2.01 2.60 2.43
CA TYR A 30 3.27 2.97 1.79
C TYR A 30 3.06 3.14 0.30
N ARG A 31 3.91 3.97 -0.35
CA ARG A 31 3.93 4.15 -1.79
C ARG A 31 5.36 4.25 -2.28
N TYR A 32 5.66 3.53 -3.37
CA TYR A 32 6.88 3.63 -4.14
C TYR A 32 6.57 4.31 -5.48
N TRP A 33 7.11 5.50 -5.66
CA TRP A 33 6.78 6.36 -6.78
C TRP A 33 7.61 6.10 -8.04
N LEU A 34 8.86 5.67 -7.86
CA LEU A 34 9.79 5.53 -8.98
C LEU A 34 9.45 4.27 -9.78
N HIS A 35 8.97 4.49 -11.01
CA HIS A 35 8.65 3.38 -11.89
C HIS A 35 9.89 2.90 -12.64
N ASP A 36 10.12 1.59 -12.58
CA ASP A 36 11.09 0.84 -13.37
C ASP A 36 10.49 -0.53 -13.70
N PRO A 37 10.63 -1.09 -14.92
CA PRO A 37 10.06 -2.40 -15.25
C PRO A 37 10.50 -3.56 -14.35
N ILE A 38 11.66 -3.45 -13.70
CA ILE A 38 12.16 -4.45 -12.72
C ILE A 38 11.56 -4.21 -11.34
N ARG A 39 11.23 -2.95 -11.02
CA ARG A 39 10.61 -2.53 -9.76
C ARG A 39 9.48 -1.55 -10.05
N PRO A 40 8.32 -2.06 -10.50
CA PRO A 40 7.22 -1.19 -10.89
C PRO A 40 6.72 -0.32 -9.73
N ALA A 41 6.28 0.89 -10.08
CA ALA A 41 5.67 1.80 -9.12
C ALA A 41 4.42 1.17 -8.50
N HIS A 42 4.28 1.27 -7.18
CA HIS A 42 3.22 0.60 -6.44
C HIS A 42 2.86 1.34 -5.16
N PHE A 43 1.70 1.03 -4.62
CA PHE A 43 1.31 1.38 -3.26
C PHE A 43 0.67 0.19 -2.57
N GLY A 44 0.65 0.20 -1.25
CA GLY A 44 0.17 -0.95 -0.51
C GLY A 44 -0.17 -0.68 0.94
N ILE A 45 -0.73 -1.69 1.55
CA ILE A 45 -1.08 -1.76 2.97
C ILE A 45 -0.44 -2.99 3.59
N ARG A 46 0.10 -2.82 4.78
CA ARG A 46 0.62 -3.91 5.60
C ARG A 46 0.06 -3.81 7.01
N ASN A 47 -0.41 -4.93 7.54
CA ASN A 47 -0.71 -5.11 8.96
C ASN A 47 0.25 -6.14 9.60
N GLU A 48 -0.05 -6.62 10.80
CA GLU A 48 0.81 -7.59 11.51
C GLU A 48 0.94 -8.93 10.76
N ARG A 49 -0.09 -9.32 10.00
CA ARG A 49 -0.13 -10.63 9.35
C ARG A 49 -0.08 -10.57 7.84
N TYR A 50 -0.73 -9.57 7.23
CA TYR A 50 -0.90 -9.55 5.79
C TYR A 50 -0.25 -8.32 5.15
N LYS A 51 0.20 -8.50 3.93
CA LYS A 51 0.67 -7.43 3.05
C LYS A 51 -0.06 -7.53 1.73
N LEU A 52 -0.59 -6.41 1.25
CA LEU A 52 -1.23 -6.26 -0.06
C LEU A 52 -0.59 -5.09 -0.79
N ALA A 53 -0.14 -5.30 -2.02
CA ALA A 53 0.46 -4.27 -2.85
C ALA A 53 -0.18 -4.23 -4.24
N PHE A 54 -0.50 -3.03 -4.70
CA PHE A 54 -0.96 -2.76 -6.06
C PHE A 54 0.13 -2.10 -6.87
N PHE A 55 0.66 -2.82 -7.83
CA PHE A 55 1.62 -2.33 -8.82
C PHE A 55 0.83 -1.67 -9.95
N TYR A 56 0.80 -0.33 -9.95
CA TYR A 56 0.04 0.41 -10.97
C TYR A 56 0.80 0.61 -12.27
N GLY A 57 2.12 0.41 -12.28
CA GLY A 57 2.93 0.32 -13.47
C GLY A 57 3.08 1.59 -14.30
N GLN A 58 2.78 2.78 -13.74
CA GLN A 58 2.83 4.07 -14.43
C GLN A 58 3.98 4.94 -13.91
N PRO A 59 4.70 5.65 -14.80
CA PRO A 59 5.83 6.50 -14.41
C PRO A 59 5.41 7.81 -13.70
N LEU A 60 4.19 8.30 -13.90
CA LEU A 60 3.60 9.50 -13.29
C LEU A 60 4.52 10.73 -13.30
N ASP A 61 5.29 10.92 -14.36
CA ASP A 61 6.22 12.05 -14.57
C ASP A 61 7.20 12.33 -13.42
N LYS A 62 7.48 11.34 -12.58
CA LYS A 62 8.47 11.48 -11.51
C LYS A 62 9.88 11.42 -12.07
N THR A 63 10.73 12.35 -11.63
CA THR A 63 12.15 12.35 -11.99
C THR A 63 12.82 11.03 -11.60
N GLY A 64 13.56 10.43 -12.53
CA GLY A 64 14.24 9.15 -12.33
C GLY A 64 13.39 7.91 -12.65
N THR A 65 12.17 8.09 -13.14
CA THR A 65 11.35 6.96 -13.62
C THR A 65 11.74 6.55 -15.04
N VAL A 66 11.54 5.26 -15.34
CA VAL A 66 11.57 4.74 -16.72
C VAL A 66 10.18 4.91 -17.33
N LYS A 67 10.10 5.52 -18.51
CA LYS A 67 8.81 5.82 -19.18
C LYS A 67 8.09 4.61 -19.78
N LYS A 68 8.64 3.41 -19.66
CA LYS A 68 8.03 2.18 -20.15
C LYS A 68 7.01 1.65 -19.13
N VAL A 69 5.73 1.80 -19.41
CA VAL A 69 4.64 1.26 -18.58
C VAL A 69 4.72 -0.28 -18.47
N THR A 70 4.23 -0.82 -17.36
CA THR A 70 4.06 -2.25 -17.14
C THR A 70 2.60 -2.57 -16.84
N GLU A 71 2.18 -3.81 -17.07
CA GLU A 71 0.82 -4.25 -16.72
C GLU A 71 0.60 -4.11 -15.21
N PRO A 72 -0.54 -3.56 -14.78
CA PRO A 72 -0.90 -3.53 -13.38
C PRO A 72 -1.07 -4.94 -12.80
N ALA A 73 -0.60 -5.11 -11.57
CA ALA A 73 -0.64 -6.40 -10.89
C ALA A 73 -0.85 -6.24 -9.38
N TRP A 74 -1.31 -7.32 -8.75
CA TRP A 74 -1.43 -7.39 -7.32
C TRP A 74 -0.48 -8.42 -6.72
N GLU A 75 0.01 -8.13 -5.52
CA GLU A 75 0.68 -9.10 -4.67
C GLU A 75 0.01 -9.13 -3.29
N PHE A 76 -0.19 -10.35 -2.78
CA PHE A 76 -0.72 -10.57 -1.44
C PHE A 76 0.09 -11.65 -0.73
N TYR A 77 0.46 -11.40 0.54
CA TYR A 77 1.27 -12.29 1.35
C TYR A 77 0.70 -12.49 2.74
N ASP A 78 0.71 -13.74 3.23
CA ASP A 78 0.47 -14.09 4.64
C ASP A 78 1.82 -14.17 5.36
N LEU A 79 2.24 -13.09 6.00
CA LEU A 79 3.54 -12.94 6.62
C LEU A 79 3.80 -13.87 7.81
N GLN A 80 2.74 -14.47 8.40
CA GLN A 80 2.89 -15.49 9.43
C GLN A 80 3.29 -16.84 8.83
N LYS A 81 2.85 -17.14 7.63
CA LYS A 81 3.16 -18.40 6.93
C LYS A 81 4.37 -18.27 6.02
N ASP A 82 4.58 -17.10 5.45
CA ASP A 82 5.66 -16.78 4.51
C ASP A 82 6.27 -15.40 4.83
N PRO A 83 7.10 -15.32 5.88
CA PRO A 83 7.73 -14.06 6.27
C PRO A 83 8.75 -13.52 5.24
N ALA A 84 9.20 -14.37 4.32
CA ALA A 84 10.12 -14.01 3.24
C ALA A 84 9.41 -13.55 1.95
N GLU A 85 8.06 -13.55 1.93
CA GLU A 85 7.26 -13.10 0.79
C GLU A 85 7.59 -13.84 -0.53
N ASN A 86 7.84 -15.16 -0.45
CA ASN A 86 8.25 -15.96 -1.61
C ASN A 86 7.07 -16.37 -2.51
N LYS A 87 5.86 -16.45 -1.94
CA LYS A 87 4.69 -16.94 -2.65
C LYS A 87 3.58 -15.87 -2.67
N ASN A 88 3.35 -15.29 -3.85
CA ASN A 88 2.18 -14.44 -4.06
C ASN A 88 0.90 -15.28 -3.98
N LEU A 89 0.04 -14.95 -3.03
CA LEU A 89 -1.26 -15.61 -2.78
C LEU A 89 -2.44 -14.82 -3.36
N TYR A 90 -2.18 -13.76 -4.14
CA TYR A 90 -3.25 -13.05 -4.83
C TYR A 90 -3.89 -13.99 -5.87
N GLY A 91 -5.20 -14.15 -5.79
CA GLY A 91 -5.93 -15.15 -6.60
C GLY A 91 -6.17 -16.49 -5.91
N ASP A 92 -5.62 -16.74 -4.73
CA ASP A 92 -6.00 -17.90 -3.92
C ASP A 92 -7.38 -17.66 -3.29
N ALA A 93 -8.36 -18.50 -3.66
CA ALA A 93 -9.74 -18.39 -3.20
C ALA A 93 -9.90 -18.42 -1.67
N GLY A 94 -8.97 -19.07 -0.96
CA GLY A 94 -8.96 -19.11 0.50
C GLY A 94 -8.70 -17.75 1.17
N TYR A 95 -8.21 -16.76 0.40
CA TYR A 95 -7.92 -15.41 0.89
C TYR A 95 -8.80 -14.31 0.26
N ALA A 96 -9.74 -14.65 -0.62
CA ALA A 96 -10.52 -13.68 -1.39
C ALA A 96 -11.18 -12.61 -0.50
N GLU A 97 -11.90 -13.01 0.55
CA GLU A 97 -12.56 -12.08 1.48
C GLU A 97 -11.57 -11.17 2.23
N ILE A 98 -10.38 -11.70 2.55
CA ILE A 98 -9.34 -10.92 3.24
C ILE A 98 -8.77 -9.90 2.28
N ILE A 99 -8.51 -10.28 1.03
CA ILE A 99 -7.99 -9.41 -0.02
C ILE A 99 -8.96 -8.27 -0.29
N ASP A 100 -10.25 -8.54 -0.45
CA ASP A 100 -11.29 -7.53 -0.74
C ASP A 100 -11.41 -6.51 0.41
N ARG A 101 -11.39 -7.00 1.65
CA ARG A 101 -11.35 -6.11 2.82
C ARG A 101 -10.09 -5.25 2.85
N MET A 102 -8.91 -5.84 2.58
CA MET A 102 -7.67 -5.10 2.54
C MET A 102 -7.60 -4.09 1.39
N LYS A 103 -8.21 -4.35 0.24
CA LYS A 103 -8.38 -3.37 -0.85
C LYS A 103 -9.19 -2.16 -0.38
N THR A 104 -10.30 -2.40 0.32
CA THR A 104 -11.13 -1.34 0.89
C THR A 104 -10.35 -0.51 1.93
N ASP A 105 -9.66 -1.19 2.86
CA ASP A 105 -8.84 -0.53 3.88
C ASP A 105 -7.68 0.25 3.26
N LEU A 106 -7.09 -0.24 2.17
CA LEU A 106 -6.02 0.42 1.44
C LEU A 106 -6.47 1.77 0.85
N LEU A 107 -7.63 1.81 0.18
CA LEU A 107 -8.16 3.08 -0.33
C LEU A 107 -8.46 4.07 0.78
N LYS A 108 -9.00 3.59 1.90
CA LYS A 108 -9.29 4.42 3.06
C LYS A 108 -8.02 5.03 3.66
N ILE A 109 -7.01 4.21 3.98
CA ILE A 109 -5.76 4.70 4.59
C ILE A 109 -4.94 5.57 3.63
N LYS A 110 -5.03 5.31 2.30
CA LYS A 110 -4.45 6.14 1.26
C LYS A 110 -5.06 7.54 1.26
N ALA A 111 -6.40 7.64 1.32
CA ALA A 111 -7.11 8.91 1.42
C ALA A 111 -6.78 9.65 2.74
N GLU A 112 -6.73 8.95 3.88
CA GLU A 112 -6.33 9.51 5.18
C GLU A 112 -4.88 10.05 5.17
N ALA A 113 -4.00 9.43 4.36
CA ALA A 113 -2.62 9.91 4.16
C ALA A 113 -2.52 11.13 3.24
N GLY A 114 -3.64 11.58 2.64
CA GLY A 114 -3.67 12.69 1.68
C GLY A 114 -3.00 12.34 0.35
N ASP A 115 -2.88 11.05 0.02
CA ASP A 115 -2.32 10.61 -1.25
C ASP A 115 -3.42 10.59 -2.32
N ASP A 116 -3.59 11.72 -2.97
CA ASP A 116 -4.57 11.95 -4.03
C ASP A 116 -3.94 11.70 -5.41
N ASP A 117 -4.56 10.82 -6.19
CA ASP A 117 -4.17 10.53 -7.59
C ASP A 117 -4.86 11.45 -8.62
N GLY A 118 -5.73 12.36 -8.19
CA GLY A 118 -6.53 13.20 -9.09
C GLY A 118 -5.74 14.09 -10.03
N ILE A 119 -4.45 14.30 -9.74
CA ILE A 119 -3.53 15.02 -10.64
C ILE A 119 -2.92 14.13 -11.73
N TYR A 120 -3.20 12.82 -11.72
CA TYR A 120 -2.68 11.82 -12.66
C TYR A 120 -3.83 11.10 -13.37
N PRO A 121 -4.31 11.59 -14.53
CA PRO A 121 -5.44 10.98 -15.26
C PRO A 121 -5.23 9.49 -15.58
N GLU A 122 -4.00 9.08 -15.87
CA GLU A 122 -3.63 7.69 -16.13
C GLU A 122 -3.84 6.78 -14.91
N MET A 123 -3.76 7.32 -13.70
CA MET A 123 -4.05 6.55 -12.48
C MET A 123 -5.54 6.27 -12.33
N GLU A 124 -6.40 7.21 -12.69
CA GLU A 124 -7.86 7.01 -12.67
C GLU A 124 -8.26 5.86 -13.59
N GLU A 125 -7.72 5.82 -14.80
CA GLU A 125 -7.96 4.72 -15.75
C GLU A 125 -7.48 3.37 -15.19
N VAL A 126 -6.27 3.32 -14.65
CA VAL A 126 -5.69 2.10 -14.07
C VAL A 126 -6.52 1.61 -12.88
N LEU A 127 -6.91 2.49 -11.96
CA LEU A 127 -7.72 2.11 -10.79
C LEU A 127 -9.10 1.59 -11.21
N ASN A 128 -9.79 2.26 -12.11
CA ASN A 128 -11.11 1.87 -12.59
C ASN A 128 -11.08 0.50 -13.29
N ARG A 129 -10.01 0.21 -14.02
CA ARG A 129 -9.92 -1.01 -14.83
C ARG A 129 -9.37 -2.23 -14.09
N TYR A 130 -8.44 -2.03 -13.16
CA TYR A 130 -7.63 -3.12 -12.59
C TYR A 130 -7.74 -3.28 -11.07
N TYR A 131 -8.16 -2.24 -10.33
CA TYR A 131 -8.10 -2.29 -8.87
C TYR A 131 -8.97 -3.39 -8.25
N TRP A 132 -10.15 -3.62 -8.80
CA TRP A 132 -11.12 -4.60 -8.27
C TRP A 132 -11.10 -5.96 -8.99
N LYS A 133 -10.14 -6.20 -9.83
CA LYS A 133 -9.97 -7.50 -10.52
C LYS A 133 -9.23 -8.52 -9.68
#